data_a5ddcd9eb0de60d65804085c2e0c1545
#
_entry.id   a5ddcd9eb0de60d65804085c2e0c1545
#
_cell.length_a   1.000
_cell.length_b   1.000
_cell.length_c   1.000
_cell.angle_alpha   90.00
_cell.angle_beta   90.00
_cell.angle_gamma   90.00
#
_symmetry.space_group_name_H-M   'P 1'
#
loop_
_entity.id
_entity.type
_entity.pdbx_description
1 polymer ?
#
loop_
_entity_poly.entity_id
_entity_poly.type
_entity_poly.pdbx_seq_one_letter_code
_entity_poly.pdbx_strand_id
1 'polypeptide(L)'
;MNYPVCVLTMHHCNNNENDFAIRPELFKKALLMALDEGYKFINYAQFKDIVAGRSKASKKSILLTFDDGYFDNYKFAYPILKELNIPAVCFLITDKIRDFKRQDYDFSFKKHKEIDYDKDAEYFLNLDEIRQMQESGLFEFDSHTASHFSCRSDDEAKLREEFSSSLAKIKELFPEKTEFGFCFPKGHFNEFSQRIVKEYYGFAFSVIDGGFCMGDDKFKIRRIDISNNAKSESDYIFRIKKKLFVYSTPFIGKIYSDFRNRSFK
;
A
#
# COMPACT_ATOMS: atom_id res chain seq x y z
N MET A 1 -11.94 10.04 21.63
CA MET A 1 -11.14 8.79 21.68
C MET A 1 -10.29 8.74 20.40
N ASN A 2 -9.05 8.31 20.47
CA ASN A 2 -8.19 8.19 19.28
C ASN A 2 -8.28 6.73 18.79
N TYR A 3 -8.97 6.52 17.67
CA TYR A 3 -9.13 5.18 17.08
C TYR A 3 -8.00 4.90 16.10
N PRO A 4 -7.54 3.64 15.98
CA PRO A 4 -6.59 3.26 14.96
C PRO A 4 -7.23 3.27 13.57
N VAL A 5 -6.44 3.65 12.55
CA VAL A 5 -6.72 3.36 11.15
C VAL A 5 -6.14 1.98 10.83
N CYS A 6 -6.94 1.08 10.28
CA CYS A 6 -6.46 -0.16 9.70
C CYS A 6 -5.89 0.15 8.30
N VAL A 7 -4.57 0.20 8.16
CA VAL A 7 -3.93 0.40 6.86
C VAL A 7 -3.72 -0.97 6.22
N LEU A 8 -4.57 -1.32 5.26
CA LEU A 8 -4.48 -2.60 4.53
C LEU A 8 -3.44 -2.50 3.42
N THR A 9 -2.65 -3.56 3.22
CA THR A 9 -1.69 -3.64 2.11
C THR A 9 -1.84 -4.92 1.32
N MET A 10 -1.64 -4.82 0.01
CA MET A 10 -1.59 -5.92 -0.94
C MET A 10 -0.70 -5.56 -2.13
N HIS A 11 -0.32 -6.57 -2.93
CA HIS A 11 0.50 -6.39 -4.12
C HIS A 11 -0.30 -6.72 -5.39
N HIS A 12 -0.85 -7.91 -5.47
CA HIS A 12 -1.50 -8.42 -6.68
C HIS A 12 -3.00 -8.69 -6.48
N CYS A 13 -3.78 -8.37 -7.51
CA CYS A 13 -5.17 -8.75 -7.63
C CYS A 13 -5.38 -9.52 -8.94
N ASN A 14 -5.18 -10.84 -8.93
CA ASN A 14 -5.33 -11.68 -10.12
C ASN A 14 -5.62 -13.13 -9.74
N ASN A 15 -5.87 -13.99 -10.73
CA ASN A 15 -6.20 -15.40 -10.54
C ASN A 15 -4.98 -16.33 -10.42
N ASN A 16 -3.77 -15.78 -10.40
CA ASN A 16 -2.58 -16.60 -10.21
C ASN A 16 -2.41 -16.94 -8.72
N GLU A 17 -2.38 -18.23 -8.41
CA GLU A 17 -2.22 -18.67 -7.01
C GLU A 17 -0.78 -18.45 -6.54
N ASN A 18 -0.60 -17.46 -5.69
CA ASN A 18 0.64 -17.20 -4.97
C ASN A 18 0.37 -16.43 -3.67
N ASP A 19 1.38 -16.37 -2.79
CA ASP A 19 1.24 -15.78 -1.44
C ASP A 19 0.96 -14.27 -1.45
N PHE A 20 1.18 -13.58 -2.57
CA PHE A 20 1.04 -12.13 -2.73
C PHE A 20 -0.18 -11.72 -3.57
N ALA A 21 -0.94 -12.68 -4.12
CA ALA A 21 -2.10 -12.39 -4.94
C ALA A 21 -3.42 -12.73 -4.24
N ILE A 22 -4.42 -11.90 -4.49
CA ILE A 22 -5.80 -12.12 -4.09
C ILE A 22 -6.64 -12.26 -5.34
N ARG A 23 -7.48 -13.30 -5.43
CA ARG A 23 -8.43 -13.41 -6.54
C ARG A 23 -9.43 -12.26 -6.50
N PRO A 24 -9.80 -11.67 -7.67
CA PRO A 24 -10.69 -10.51 -7.74
C PRO A 24 -12.01 -10.69 -7.00
N GLU A 25 -12.65 -11.87 -7.12
CA GLU A 25 -13.90 -12.18 -6.44
C GLU A 25 -13.73 -12.21 -4.92
N LEU A 26 -12.61 -12.75 -4.44
CA LEU A 26 -12.31 -12.81 -3.02
C LEU A 26 -11.96 -11.45 -2.45
N PHE A 27 -11.25 -10.62 -3.23
CA PHE A 27 -10.99 -9.24 -2.90
C PHE A 27 -12.31 -8.46 -2.74
N LYS A 28 -13.20 -8.55 -3.73
CA LYS A 28 -14.54 -7.92 -3.65
C LYS A 28 -15.33 -8.38 -2.43
N LYS A 29 -15.35 -9.69 -2.14
CA LYS A 29 -16.02 -10.25 -0.95
C LYS A 29 -15.44 -9.67 0.35
N ALA A 30 -14.13 -9.51 0.45
CA ALA A 30 -13.48 -8.94 1.63
C ALA A 30 -13.84 -7.46 1.85
N LEU A 31 -13.91 -6.67 0.76
CA LEU A 31 -14.33 -5.27 0.83
C LEU A 31 -15.80 -5.15 1.26
N LEU A 32 -16.70 -5.95 0.67
CA LEU A 32 -18.12 -5.97 1.04
C LEU A 32 -18.31 -6.38 2.50
N MET A 33 -17.61 -7.44 2.95
CA MET A 33 -17.62 -7.84 4.36
C MET A 33 -17.19 -6.70 5.29
N ALA A 34 -16.14 -5.94 4.92
CA ALA A 34 -15.70 -4.82 5.73
C ALA A 34 -16.77 -3.70 5.78
N LEU A 35 -17.43 -3.40 4.66
CA LEU A 35 -18.54 -2.43 4.61
C LEU A 35 -19.72 -2.87 5.46
N ASP A 36 -20.13 -4.15 5.37
CA ASP A 36 -21.22 -4.74 6.14
C ASP A 36 -20.95 -4.73 7.65
N GLU A 37 -19.68 -4.90 8.04
CA GLU A 37 -19.23 -4.75 9.43
C GLU A 37 -19.16 -3.28 9.88
N GLY A 38 -19.50 -2.33 9.02
CA GLY A 38 -19.54 -0.89 9.31
C GLY A 38 -18.17 -0.21 9.27
N TYR A 39 -17.18 -0.81 8.59
CA TYR A 39 -15.91 -0.12 8.33
C TYR A 39 -16.09 0.94 7.24
N LYS A 40 -15.31 2.02 7.33
CA LYS A 40 -15.32 3.13 6.38
C LYS A 40 -13.94 3.24 5.73
N PHE A 41 -13.91 3.16 4.42
CA PHE A 41 -12.69 3.44 3.66
C PHE A 41 -12.48 4.94 3.59
N ILE A 42 -11.32 5.40 4.05
CA ILE A 42 -10.92 6.81 4.02
C ILE A 42 -9.99 7.05 2.83
N ASN A 43 -10.06 8.24 2.26
CA ASN A 43 -9.13 8.63 1.20
C ASN A 43 -7.77 9.08 1.79
N TYR A 44 -6.78 9.26 0.91
CA TYR A 44 -5.42 9.57 1.34
C TYR A 44 -5.30 10.96 1.97
N ALA A 45 -6.09 11.94 1.52
CA ALA A 45 -6.10 13.27 2.12
C ALA A 45 -6.56 13.21 3.59
N GLN A 46 -7.64 12.46 3.88
CA GLN A 46 -8.10 12.22 5.24
C GLN A 46 -7.04 11.51 6.09
N PHE A 47 -6.33 10.55 5.52
CA PHE A 47 -5.25 9.85 6.21
C PHE A 47 -4.06 10.78 6.49
N LYS A 48 -3.65 11.62 5.52
CA LYS A 48 -2.60 12.64 5.71
C LYS A 48 -2.95 13.61 6.85
N ASP A 49 -4.21 14.01 6.98
CA ASP A 49 -4.67 14.84 8.09
C ASP A 49 -4.53 14.15 9.46
N ILE A 50 -4.81 12.84 9.52
CA ILE A 50 -4.63 12.06 10.75
C ILE A 50 -3.15 11.93 11.09
N VAL A 51 -2.29 11.65 10.12
CA VAL A 51 -0.82 11.56 10.30
C VAL A 51 -0.23 12.88 10.79
N ALA A 52 -0.72 13.99 10.25
CA ALA A 52 -0.28 15.34 10.64
C ALA A 52 -0.90 15.83 11.95
N GLY A 53 -1.81 15.06 12.56
CA GLY A 53 -2.51 15.47 13.80
C GLY A 53 -3.61 16.53 13.60
N ARG A 54 -3.97 16.84 12.36
CA ARG A 54 -5.03 17.82 12.01
C ARG A 54 -6.44 17.26 12.25
N SER A 55 -6.60 15.92 12.17
CA SER A 55 -7.86 15.25 12.43
C SER A 55 -7.67 13.95 13.23
N LYS A 56 -8.77 13.42 13.78
CA LYS A 56 -8.78 12.12 14.47
C LYS A 56 -9.48 11.09 13.59
N ALA A 57 -8.95 9.86 13.58
CA ALA A 57 -9.63 8.76 12.92
C ALA A 57 -10.98 8.46 13.57
N SER A 58 -11.99 8.18 12.78
CA SER A 58 -13.26 7.63 13.25
C SER A 58 -13.10 6.16 13.60
N LYS A 59 -14.04 5.62 14.40
CA LYS A 59 -14.08 4.17 14.66
C LYS A 59 -14.21 3.40 13.35
N LYS A 60 -13.48 2.30 13.22
CA LYS A 60 -13.52 1.41 12.05
C LYS A 60 -13.09 2.10 10.73
N SER A 61 -12.04 2.92 10.76
CA SER A 61 -11.46 3.52 9.56
C SER A 61 -10.45 2.56 8.89
N ILE A 62 -10.52 2.45 7.56
CA ILE A 62 -9.59 1.68 6.73
C ILE A 62 -8.95 2.62 5.70
N LEU A 63 -7.63 2.53 5.53
CA LEU A 63 -6.93 2.98 4.33
C LEU A 63 -6.50 1.75 3.53
N LEU A 64 -6.82 1.69 2.24
CA LEU A 64 -6.39 0.62 1.35
C LEU A 64 -5.14 1.04 0.60
N THR A 65 -4.10 0.20 0.60
CA THR A 65 -2.84 0.47 -0.10
C THR A 65 -2.40 -0.70 -0.97
N PHE A 66 -1.79 -0.37 -2.10
CA PHE A 66 -1.15 -1.31 -3.03
C PHE A 66 0.32 -0.97 -3.13
N ASP A 67 1.19 -1.98 -3.22
CA ASP A 67 2.62 -1.79 -3.41
C ASP A 67 3.02 -2.13 -4.86
N ASP A 68 4.18 -1.65 -5.28
CA ASP A 68 4.89 -1.92 -6.53
C ASP A 68 4.30 -1.30 -7.81
N GLY A 69 3.00 -1.02 -7.84
CA GLY A 69 2.35 -0.47 -9.04
C GLY A 69 2.14 -1.51 -10.15
N TYR A 70 1.66 -2.70 -9.80
CA TYR A 70 1.39 -3.76 -10.78
C TYR A 70 0.15 -3.48 -11.63
N PHE A 71 0.21 -3.90 -12.91
CA PHE A 71 -0.87 -3.74 -13.88
C PHE A 71 -2.17 -4.46 -13.49
N ASP A 72 -2.09 -5.58 -12.80
CA ASP A 72 -3.28 -6.31 -12.36
C ASP A 72 -4.16 -5.51 -11.39
N ASN A 73 -3.58 -4.51 -10.71
CA ASN A 73 -4.34 -3.57 -9.90
C ASN A 73 -5.25 -2.67 -10.77
N TYR A 74 -4.77 -2.25 -11.95
CA TYR A 74 -5.60 -1.54 -12.91
C TYR A 74 -6.66 -2.45 -13.55
N LYS A 75 -6.24 -3.66 -13.96
CA LYS A 75 -7.11 -4.58 -14.69
C LYS A 75 -8.24 -5.14 -13.83
N PHE A 76 -7.97 -5.48 -12.57
CA PHE A 76 -8.91 -6.22 -11.73
C PHE A 76 -9.34 -5.46 -10.46
N ALA A 77 -8.41 -4.85 -9.71
CA ALA A 77 -8.77 -4.17 -8.47
C ALA A 77 -9.49 -2.85 -8.73
N TYR A 78 -9.00 -2.04 -9.66
CA TYR A 78 -9.58 -0.71 -9.95
C TYR A 78 -11.06 -0.75 -10.37
N PRO A 79 -11.53 -1.65 -11.27
CA PRO A 79 -12.96 -1.76 -11.59
C PRO A 79 -13.82 -2.08 -10.36
N ILE A 80 -13.34 -2.96 -9.48
CA ILE A 80 -14.05 -3.32 -8.23
C ILE A 80 -14.13 -2.10 -7.29
N LEU A 81 -13.02 -1.39 -7.12
CA LEU A 81 -12.96 -0.20 -6.27
C LEU A 81 -13.85 0.93 -6.82
N LYS A 82 -13.90 1.07 -8.14
CA LYS A 82 -14.79 2.02 -8.82
C LYS A 82 -16.26 1.68 -8.61
N GLU A 83 -16.65 0.41 -8.74
CA GLU A 83 -18.01 -0.07 -8.47
C GLU A 83 -18.43 0.21 -7.02
N LEU A 84 -17.53 -0.02 -6.06
CA LEU A 84 -17.80 0.14 -4.63
C LEU A 84 -17.55 1.56 -4.10
N ASN A 85 -17.03 2.45 -4.94
CA ASN A 85 -16.60 3.82 -4.58
C ASN A 85 -15.60 3.81 -3.40
N ILE A 86 -14.61 2.93 -3.45
CA ILE A 86 -13.59 2.77 -2.41
C ILE A 86 -12.28 3.42 -2.86
N PRO A 87 -11.75 4.40 -2.10
CA PRO A 87 -10.47 5.02 -2.40
C PRO A 87 -9.29 4.13 -2.00
N ALA A 88 -8.17 4.31 -2.70
CA ALA A 88 -6.93 3.58 -2.45
C ALA A 88 -5.68 4.42 -2.73
N VAL A 89 -4.54 3.94 -2.25
CA VAL A 89 -3.21 4.50 -2.54
C VAL A 89 -2.36 3.42 -3.19
N CYS A 90 -1.59 3.78 -4.21
CA CYS A 90 -0.61 2.88 -4.81
C CYS A 90 0.80 3.46 -4.68
N PHE A 91 1.73 2.68 -4.12
CA PHE A 91 3.15 3.04 -4.01
C PHE A 91 3.90 2.50 -5.21
N LEU A 92 4.42 3.42 -6.03
CA LEU A 92 5.03 3.11 -7.33
C LEU A 92 6.55 2.92 -7.23
N ILE A 93 7.05 1.86 -7.85
CA ILE A 93 8.46 1.74 -8.21
C ILE A 93 8.67 2.63 -9.43
N THR A 94 9.24 3.83 -9.23
CA THR A 94 9.15 4.88 -10.23
C THR A 94 9.93 4.60 -11.53
N ASP A 95 11.00 3.80 -11.48
CA ASP A 95 11.75 3.38 -12.65
C ASP A 95 11.01 2.34 -13.51
N LYS A 96 9.91 1.77 -12.98
CA LYS A 96 9.09 0.79 -13.74
C LYS A 96 7.95 1.45 -14.51
N ILE A 97 7.69 2.72 -14.26
CA ILE A 97 6.70 3.51 -15.01
C ILE A 97 7.24 3.77 -16.42
N ARG A 98 6.51 3.33 -17.42
CA ARG A 98 6.86 3.47 -18.84
C ARG A 98 5.75 4.16 -19.61
N ASP A 99 6.15 4.89 -20.64
CA ASP A 99 5.23 5.44 -21.62
C ASP A 99 5.13 4.46 -22.81
N PHE A 100 4.16 3.56 -22.73
CA PHE A 100 3.84 2.66 -23.82
C PHE A 100 2.35 2.42 -23.90
N LYS A 101 1.86 2.19 -25.13
CA LYS A 101 0.46 1.79 -25.33
C LYS A 101 0.33 0.29 -25.14
N ARG A 102 -0.41 -0.13 -24.13
CA ARG A 102 -0.70 -1.56 -23.93
C ARG A 102 -1.59 -2.07 -25.06
N GLN A 103 -1.13 -3.09 -25.75
CA GLN A 103 -1.85 -3.71 -26.88
C GLN A 103 -2.64 -4.94 -26.45
N ASP A 104 -2.11 -5.69 -25.50
CA ASP A 104 -2.74 -6.91 -24.99
C ASP A 104 -3.03 -6.75 -23.49
N TYR A 105 -4.31 -6.91 -23.13
CA TYR A 105 -4.79 -6.89 -21.74
C TYR A 105 -5.00 -8.30 -21.18
N ASP A 106 -4.86 -9.34 -22.00
CA ASP A 106 -5.21 -10.73 -21.65
C ASP A 106 -3.99 -11.65 -21.54
N PHE A 107 -2.83 -11.09 -21.20
CA PHE A 107 -1.66 -11.90 -20.95
C PHE A 107 -1.73 -12.66 -19.61
N SER A 108 -0.99 -13.78 -19.53
CA SER A 108 -0.89 -14.59 -18.33
C SER A 108 -0.02 -13.89 -17.27
N PHE A 109 -0.54 -13.73 -16.07
CA PHE A 109 0.22 -13.16 -14.95
C PHE A 109 1.20 -14.18 -14.39
N LYS A 110 2.45 -13.78 -14.20
CA LYS A 110 3.49 -14.53 -13.48
C LYS A 110 3.22 -14.50 -11.96
N LYS A 111 3.81 -15.46 -11.25
CA LYS A 111 3.88 -15.35 -9.80
C LYS A 111 4.82 -14.22 -9.39
N HIS A 112 4.54 -13.58 -8.26
CA HIS A 112 5.32 -12.44 -7.78
C HIS A 112 6.85 -12.67 -7.84
N LYS A 113 7.32 -13.87 -7.42
CA LYS A 113 8.75 -14.22 -7.43
C LYS A 113 9.35 -14.47 -8.82
N GLU A 114 8.51 -14.63 -9.84
CA GLU A 114 8.90 -14.91 -11.23
C GLU A 114 8.97 -13.63 -12.07
N ILE A 115 8.50 -12.50 -11.53
CA ILE A 115 8.54 -11.21 -12.22
C ILE A 115 9.97 -10.69 -12.22
N ASP A 116 10.54 -10.56 -13.41
CA ASP A 116 11.85 -9.94 -13.64
C ASP A 116 11.63 -8.42 -13.79
N TYR A 117 12.00 -7.65 -12.81
CA TYR A 117 11.77 -6.20 -12.77
C TYR A 117 12.42 -5.45 -13.95
N ASP A 118 13.43 -6.02 -14.61
CA ASP A 118 14.10 -5.37 -15.73
C ASP A 118 13.54 -5.77 -17.10
N LYS A 119 12.93 -6.96 -17.21
CA LYS A 119 12.43 -7.50 -18.46
C LYS A 119 10.92 -7.45 -18.61
N ASP A 120 10.19 -7.53 -17.49
CA ASP A 120 8.73 -7.70 -17.47
C ASP A 120 8.02 -6.34 -17.28
N ALA A 121 8.36 -5.33 -18.08
CA ALA A 121 7.78 -3.99 -17.98
C ALA A 121 6.25 -3.98 -18.10
N GLU A 122 5.67 -4.93 -18.85
CA GLU A 122 4.23 -5.09 -19.05
C GLU A 122 3.47 -5.48 -17.79
N TYR A 123 4.17 -5.94 -16.75
CA TYR A 123 3.53 -6.26 -15.47
C TYR A 123 3.30 -5.05 -14.58
N PHE A 124 3.86 -3.89 -14.94
CA PHE A 124 3.70 -2.64 -14.19
C PHE A 124 2.72 -1.69 -14.90
N LEU A 125 2.16 -0.78 -14.13
CA LEU A 125 1.31 0.30 -14.64
C LEU A 125 2.09 1.18 -15.61
N ASN A 126 1.47 1.53 -16.72
CA ASN A 126 1.97 2.57 -17.61
C ASN A 126 1.40 3.95 -17.25
N LEU A 127 1.90 4.99 -17.92
CA LEU A 127 1.48 6.38 -17.67
C LEU A 127 -0.02 6.60 -17.87
N ASP A 128 -0.60 6.01 -18.91
CA ASP A 128 -2.03 6.20 -19.22
C ASP A 128 -2.92 5.54 -18.17
N GLU A 129 -2.54 4.35 -17.70
CA GLU A 129 -3.26 3.63 -16.64
C GLU A 129 -3.21 4.40 -15.31
N ILE A 130 -2.04 4.94 -14.93
CA ILE A 130 -1.87 5.78 -13.74
C ILE A 130 -2.75 7.02 -13.84
N ARG A 131 -2.76 7.72 -14.99
CA ARG A 131 -3.61 8.91 -15.20
C ARG A 131 -5.10 8.58 -15.07
N GLN A 132 -5.56 7.52 -15.72
CA GLN A 132 -6.95 7.08 -15.65
C GLN A 132 -7.38 6.75 -14.21
N MET A 133 -6.53 6.05 -13.44
CA MET A 133 -6.81 5.75 -12.04
C MET A 133 -6.88 7.02 -11.20
N GLN A 134 -5.96 7.97 -11.42
CA GLN A 134 -5.94 9.25 -10.70
C GLN A 134 -7.14 10.13 -11.05
N GLU A 135 -7.46 10.28 -12.34
CA GLU A 135 -8.60 11.08 -12.83
C GLU A 135 -9.95 10.57 -12.31
N SER A 136 -10.04 9.31 -11.91
CA SER A 136 -11.22 8.77 -11.24
C SER A 136 -11.48 9.39 -9.86
N GLY A 137 -10.47 10.04 -9.26
CA GLY A 137 -10.52 10.57 -7.89
C GLY A 137 -10.44 9.49 -6.79
N LEU A 138 -10.31 8.21 -7.15
CA LEU A 138 -10.24 7.10 -6.20
C LEU A 138 -8.81 6.72 -5.84
N PHE A 139 -7.85 6.91 -6.76
CA PHE A 139 -6.46 6.55 -6.52
C PHE A 139 -5.58 7.79 -6.34
N GLU A 140 -4.73 7.73 -5.32
CA GLU A 140 -3.55 8.57 -5.20
C GLU A 140 -2.29 7.70 -5.27
N PHE A 141 -1.19 8.31 -5.69
CA PHE A 141 0.07 7.60 -5.90
C PHE A 141 1.20 8.24 -5.09
N ASP A 142 2.10 7.40 -4.57
CA ASP A 142 3.30 7.81 -3.86
C ASP A 142 4.48 6.86 -4.14
N SER A 143 5.62 7.08 -3.49
CA SER A 143 6.88 6.45 -3.79
C SER A 143 7.08 5.09 -3.12
N HIS A 144 7.63 4.13 -3.89
CA HIS A 144 8.18 2.85 -3.42
C HIS A 144 9.65 2.68 -3.82
N THR A 145 10.47 3.73 -3.70
CA THR A 145 11.81 3.95 -4.25
C THR A 145 11.83 4.04 -5.79
N ALA A 146 13.01 4.34 -6.33
CA ALA A 146 13.19 4.35 -7.78
C ALA A 146 13.19 2.93 -8.36
N SER A 147 14.03 2.04 -7.82
CA SER A 147 14.30 0.71 -8.37
C SER A 147 13.81 -0.47 -7.53
N HIS A 148 12.99 -0.26 -6.48
CA HIS A 148 12.65 -1.25 -5.45
C HIS A 148 13.85 -1.63 -4.58
N PHE A 149 14.76 -0.67 -4.38
CA PHE A 149 15.97 -0.85 -3.59
C PHE A 149 15.66 -1.13 -2.12
N SER A 150 16.37 -2.09 -1.51
CA SER A 150 16.19 -2.43 -0.09
C SER A 150 16.76 -1.34 0.81
N CYS A 151 15.90 -0.70 1.60
CA CYS A 151 16.31 0.35 2.53
C CYS A 151 16.99 -0.16 3.82
N ARG A 152 17.35 -1.44 3.93
CA ARG A 152 18.29 -1.97 4.95
C ARG A 152 19.76 -1.75 4.56
N SER A 153 20.04 -0.83 3.69
CA SER A 153 21.38 -0.48 3.24
C SER A 153 21.98 0.60 4.13
N ASP A 154 23.30 0.55 4.30
CA ASP A 154 24.10 1.62 4.90
C ASP A 154 24.81 2.49 3.83
N ASP A 155 24.54 2.24 2.55
CA ASP A 155 25.01 3.07 1.43
C ASP A 155 24.15 4.35 1.35
N GLU A 156 24.67 5.41 1.94
CA GLU A 156 24.00 6.72 1.98
C GLU A 156 23.77 7.30 0.58
N ALA A 157 24.77 7.21 -0.29
CA ALA A 157 24.70 7.78 -1.64
C ALA A 157 23.56 7.09 -2.43
N LYS A 158 23.48 5.78 -2.36
CA LYS A 158 22.44 5.02 -3.03
C LYS A 158 21.06 5.28 -2.44
N LEU A 159 20.92 5.35 -1.12
CA LEU A 159 19.63 5.69 -0.47
C LEU A 159 19.14 7.07 -0.89
N ARG A 160 20.04 8.07 -0.91
CA ARG A 160 19.70 9.43 -1.35
C ARG A 160 19.30 9.48 -2.82
N GLU A 161 20.00 8.77 -3.68
CA GLU A 161 19.65 8.62 -5.10
C GLU A 161 18.23 8.02 -5.26
N GLU A 162 17.96 6.90 -4.61
CA GLU A 162 16.67 6.20 -4.66
C GLU A 162 15.49 7.09 -4.17
N PHE A 163 15.69 7.81 -3.06
CA PHE A 163 14.66 8.68 -2.51
C PHE A 163 14.46 9.95 -3.35
N SER A 164 15.54 10.60 -3.77
CA SER A 164 15.43 11.83 -4.55
C SER A 164 14.89 11.60 -5.96
N SER A 165 15.36 10.56 -6.66
CA SER A 165 14.91 10.21 -8.01
C SER A 165 13.43 9.83 -8.01
N SER A 166 13.03 8.99 -7.05
CA SER A 166 11.63 8.59 -6.93
C SER A 166 10.72 9.78 -6.60
N LEU A 167 11.12 10.64 -5.65
CA LEU A 167 10.36 11.85 -5.31
C LEU A 167 10.25 12.80 -6.51
N ALA A 168 11.34 12.98 -7.26
CA ALA A 168 11.33 13.83 -8.46
C ALA A 168 10.33 13.31 -9.49
N LYS A 169 10.30 12.00 -9.71
CA LYS A 169 9.34 11.37 -10.64
C LYS A 169 7.89 11.51 -10.16
N ILE A 170 7.61 11.33 -8.87
CA ILE A 170 6.27 11.55 -8.31
C ILE A 170 5.84 13.01 -8.47
N LYS A 171 6.74 13.97 -8.25
CA LYS A 171 6.45 15.40 -8.47
C LYS A 171 6.18 15.74 -9.94
N GLU A 172 6.91 15.12 -10.86
CA GLU A 172 6.69 15.27 -12.31
C GLU A 172 5.29 14.76 -12.70
N LEU A 173 4.90 13.59 -12.20
CA LEU A 173 3.62 12.97 -12.53
C LEU A 173 2.42 13.68 -11.89
N PHE A 174 2.61 14.25 -10.69
CA PHE A 174 1.54 14.82 -9.88
C PHE A 174 1.94 16.23 -9.38
N PRO A 175 2.03 17.24 -10.27
CA PRO A 175 2.56 18.56 -9.94
C PRO A 175 1.73 19.31 -8.89
N GLU A 176 0.44 19.01 -8.76
CA GLU A 176 -0.44 19.63 -7.75
C GLU A 176 -0.26 19.05 -6.33
N LYS A 177 0.51 17.96 -6.21
CA LYS A 177 0.70 17.28 -4.93
C LYS A 177 1.74 18.03 -4.08
N THR A 178 1.39 18.33 -2.83
CA THR A 178 2.22 19.08 -1.89
C THR A 178 2.76 18.26 -0.72
N GLU A 179 2.11 17.13 -0.41
CA GLU A 179 2.53 16.22 0.66
C GLU A 179 2.82 14.83 0.07
N PHE A 180 4.00 14.30 0.34
CA PHE A 180 4.51 13.06 -0.23
C PHE A 180 4.72 12.02 0.86
N GLY A 181 4.15 10.84 0.66
CA GLY A 181 4.39 9.66 1.47
C GLY A 181 5.44 8.74 0.83
N PHE A 182 5.90 7.79 1.59
CA PHE A 182 6.86 6.79 1.16
C PHE A 182 6.46 5.41 1.67
N CYS A 183 6.72 4.36 0.91
CA CYS A 183 6.60 2.99 1.39
C CYS A 183 7.94 2.28 1.26
N PHE A 184 8.44 1.70 2.36
CA PHE A 184 9.69 0.96 2.34
C PHE A 184 9.55 -0.37 1.58
N PRO A 185 10.34 -0.62 0.49
CA PRO A 185 10.34 -1.89 -0.21
C PRO A 185 10.56 -3.08 0.72
N LYS A 186 9.73 -4.12 0.59
CA LYS A 186 9.74 -5.31 1.46
C LYS A 186 9.54 -4.96 2.96
N GLY A 187 9.16 -3.72 3.27
CA GLY A 187 9.15 -3.15 4.62
C GLY A 187 10.53 -3.10 5.28
N HIS A 188 11.59 -3.21 4.49
CA HIS A 188 12.96 -3.23 4.96
C HIS A 188 13.47 -1.81 5.17
N PHE A 189 13.84 -1.50 6.40
CA PHE A 189 14.51 -0.25 6.78
C PHE A 189 15.39 -0.49 8.02
N ASN A 190 16.33 0.41 8.27
CA ASN A 190 17.09 0.53 9.50
C ASN A 190 17.00 1.97 10.02
N GLU A 191 17.61 2.27 11.16
CA GLU A 191 17.59 3.63 11.74
C GLU A 191 18.27 4.66 10.82
N PHE A 192 19.27 4.22 10.07
CA PHE A 192 19.99 5.07 9.14
C PHE A 192 19.10 5.50 7.96
N SER A 193 18.47 4.55 7.25
CA SER A 193 17.58 4.87 6.16
C SER A 193 16.32 5.62 6.62
N GLN A 194 15.82 5.33 7.84
CA GLN A 194 14.72 6.08 8.43
C GLN A 194 15.08 7.54 8.72
N ARG A 195 16.34 7.83 9.06
CA ARG A 195 16.82 9.20 9.22
C ARG A 195 16.84 9.94 7.88
N ILE A 196 17.38 9.30 6.83
CA ILE A 196 17.51 9.93 5.51
C ILE A 196 16.12 10.15 4.87
N VAL A 197 15.18 9.20 4.95
CA VAL A 197 13.86 9.34 4.33
C VAL A 197 13.09 10.56 4.82
N LYS A 198 13.33 11.02 6.06
CA LYS A 198 12.71 12.22 6.65
C LYS A 198 13.08 13.52 5.94
N GLU A 199 14.18 13.53 5.22
CA GLU A 199 14.65 14.69 4.45
C GLU A 199 13.87 14.86 3.14
N TYR A 200 13.22 13.78 2.66
CA TYR A 200 12.52 13.73 1.37
C TYR A 200 10.99 13.63 1.49
N TYR A 201 10.51 12.91 2.50
CA TYR A 201 9.09 12.56 2.62
C TYR A 201 8.51 12.98 3.97
N GLY A 202 7.22 13.26 3.98
CA GLY A 202 6.51 13.70 5.18
C GLY A 202 6.19 12.56 6.16
N PHE A 203 6.08 11.33 5.66
CA PHE A 203 5.76 10.11 6.43
C PHE A 203 6.10 8.86 5.64
N ALA A 204 6.20 7.69 6.32
CA ALA A 204 6.58 6.43 5.66
C ALA A 204 5.84 5.22 6.22
N PHE A 205 5.46 4.32 5.31
CA PHE A 205 4.80 3.05 5.60
C PHE A 205 5.81 1.90 5.72
N SER A 206 5.54 1.00 6.67
CA SER A 206 6.32 -0.20 6.91
C SER A 206 5.46 -1.45 6.70
N VAL A 207 6.03 -2.65 6.96
CA VAL A 207 5.27 -3.91 7.06
C VAL A 207 5.10 -4.36 8.51
N ILE A 208 5.40 -3.50 9.48
CA ILE A 208 5.12 -3.78 10.89
C ILE A 208 3.61 -3.97 11.05
N ASP A 209 3.19 -5.13 11.55
CA ASP A 209 1.78 -5.50 11.63
C ASP A 209 1.04 -4.64 12.68
N GLY A 210 -0.08 -4.04 12.30
CA GLY A 210 -0.88 -3.25 13.23
C GLY A 210 -1.70 -2.13 12.60
N GLY A 211 -2.47 -1.42 13.45
CA GLY A 211 -3.15 -0.18 13.10
C GLY A 211 -2.28 1.04 13.41
N PHE A 212 -2.58 2.17 12.76
CA PHE A 212 -1.93 3.46 12.98
C PHE A 212 -2.83 4.39 13.78
N CYS A 213 -2.31 4.94 14.86
CA CYS A 213 -2.96 5.98 15.66
C CYS A 213 -2.27 7.33 15.48
N MET A 214 -3.04 8.40 15.52
CA MET A 214 -2.48 9.75 15.62
C MET A 214 -1.52 9.82 16.83
N GLY A 215 -0.28 10.25 16.57
CA GLY A 215 0.79 10.30 17.57
C GLY A 215 1.75 9.10 17.56
N ASP A 216 1.47 8.06 16.76
CA ASP A 216 2.45 7.02 16.47
C ASP A 216 3.60 7.59 15.59
N ASP A 217 4.73 6.88 15.51
CA ASP A 217 5.83 7.26 14.63
C ASP A 217 5.37 7.23 13.17
N LYS A 218 5.20 8.42 12.59
CA LYS A 218 4.75 8.57 11.21
C LYS A 218 5.73 8.09 10.15
N PHE A 219 6.96 7.71 10.54
CA PHE A 219 7.95 7.08 9.66
C PHE A 219 8.05 5.56 9.85
N LYS A 220 7.09 4.98 10.60
CA LYS A 220 6.91 3.54 10.80
C LYS A 220 5.41 3.19 10.79
N ILE A 221 4.64 3.77 9.86
CA ILE A 221 3.20 3.49 9.75
C ILE A 221 3.00 1.99 9.58
N ARG A 222 2.27 1.40 10.53
CA ARG A 222 1.99 -0.04 10.56
C ARG A 222 0.94 -0.38 9.52
N ARG A 223 1.04 -1.58 8.93
CA ARG A 223 0.08 -2.06 7.94
C ARG A 223 -0.38 -3.48 8.24
N ILE A 224 -1.50 -3.84 7.67
CA ILE A 224 -2.12 -5.16 7.79
C ILE A 224 -2.08 -5.81 6.40
N ASP A 225 -1.20 -6.79 6.24
CA ASP A 225 -1.16 -7.57 5.01
C ASP A 225 -2.44 -8.40 4.85
N ILE A 226 -3.08 -8.26 3.69
CA ILE A 226 -4.29 -8.99 3.30
C ILE A 226 -4.05 -9.96 2.14
N SER A 227 -2.79 -10.26 1.81
CA SER A 227 -2.44 -11.25 0.80
C SER A 227 -3.05 -12.63 1.12
N ASN A 228 -3.34 -13.39 0.06
CA ASN A 228 -4.05 -14.66 0.18
C ASN A 228 -3.10 -15.82 0.48
N ASN A 229 -3.01 -16.21 1.75
CA ASN A 229 -2.38 -17.46 2.19
C ASN A 229 -3.35 -18.34 2.99
N ALA A 230 -4.66 -18.22 2.74
CA ALA A 230 -5.71 -18.92 3.45
C ALA A 230 -6.03 -20.28 2.80
N LYS A 231 -6.50 -21.23 3.62
CA LYS A 231 -6.85 -22.58 3.16
C LYS A 231 -8.17 -22.62 2.38
N SER A 232 -9.04 -21.64 2.55
CA SER A 232 -10.34 -21.50 1.89
C SER A 232 -10.80 -20.05 1.88
N GLU A 233 -11.82 -19.72 1.09
CA GLU A 233 -12.45 -18.40 1.10
C GLU A 233 -13.01 -18.03 2.48
N SER A 234 -13.66 -18.94 3.16
CA SER A 234 -14.21 -18.70 4.51
C SER A 234 -13.11 -18.45 5.53
N ASP A 235 -12.00 -19.19 5.47
CA ASP A 235 -10.82 -18.95 6.30
C ASP A 235 -10.21 -17.58 6.01
N TYR A 236 -10.12 -17.18 4.74
CA TYR A 236 -9.62 -15.86 4.34
C TYR A 236 -10.49 -14.74 4.94
N ILE A 237 -11.80 -14.77 4.70
CA ILE A 237 -12.73 -13.75 5.20
C ILE A 237 -12.70 -13.69 6.73
N PHE A 238 -12.68 -14.84 7.42
CA PHE A 238 -12.55 -14.90 8.87
C PHE A 238 -11.26 -14.24 9.38
N ARG A 239 -10.12 -14.50 8.73
CA ARG A 239 -8.83 -13.90 9.09
C ARG A 239 -8.84 -12.39 8.92
N ILE A 240 -9.36 -11.87 7.79
CA ILE A 240 -9.45 -10.43 7.55
C ILE A 240 -10.37 -9.78 8.58
N LYS A 241 -11.56 -10.36 8.82
CA LYS A 241 -12.49 -9.88 9.86
C LYS A 241 -11.82 -9.81 11.23
N LYS A 242 -11.09 -10.87 11.62
CA LYS A 242 -10.34 -10.93 12.89
C LYS A 242 -9.26 -9.85 12.96
N LYS A 243 -8.44 -9.68 11.90
CA LYS A 243 -7.40 -8.65 11.85
C LYS A 243 -8.02 -7.25 11.98
N LEU A 244 -9.06 -6.95 11.22
CA LEU A 244 -9.77 -5.68 11.28
C LEU A 244 -10.31 -5.41 12.69
N PHE A 245 -10.98 -6.37 13.31
CA PHE A 245 -11.50 -6.23 14.67
C PHE A 245 -10.40 -5.94 15.69
N VAL A 246 -9.33 -6.73 15.67
CA VAL A 246 -8.21 -6.58 16.62
C VAL A 246 -7.54 -5.23 16.44
N TYR A 247 -7.15 -4.87 15.23
CA TYR A 247 -6.34 -3.68 14.97
C TYR A 247 -7.13 -2.36 14.94
N SER A 248 -8.46 -2.42 14.77
CA SER A 248 -9.31 -1.23 14.95
C SER A 248 -9.70 -0.95 16.40
N THR A 249 -9.38 -1.88 17.32
CA THR A 249 -9.70 -1.72 18.74
C THR A 249 -8.53 -1.09 19.50
N PRO A 250 -8.70 0.13 20.09
CA PRO A 250 -7.66 0.77 20.89
C PRO A 250 -7.18 -0.17 22.01
N PHE A 251 -5.91 -0.10 22.37
CA PHE A 251 -5.20 -0.95 23.35
C PHE A 251 -5.02 -2.41 22.93
N ILE A 252 -6.08 -3.13 22.54
CA ILE A 252 -5.98 -4.54 22.10
C ILE A 252 -5.08 -4.65 20.88
N GLY A 253 -5.31 -3.82 19.87
CA GLY A 253 -4.51 -3.77 18.65
C GLY A 253 -3.05 -3.46 18.93
N LYS A 254 -2.76 -2.53 19.84
CA LYS A 254 -1.39 -2.19 20.22
C LYS A 254 -0.68 -3.35 20.92
N ILE A 255 -1.31 -3.95 21.93
CA ILE A 255 -0.75 -5.10 22.67
C ILE A 255 -0.48 -6.27 21.72
N TYR A 256 -1.43 -6.58 20.84
CA TYR A 256 -1.30 -7.67 19.88
C TYR A 256 -0.21 -7.38 18.83
N SER A 257 -0.13 -6.15 18.33
CA SER A 257 0.93 -5.69 17.44
C SER A 257 2.31 -5.79 18.10
N ASP A 258 2.46 -5.29 19.32
CA ASP A 258 3.74 -5.34 20.04
C ASP A 258 4.18 -6.79 20.34
N PHE A 259 3.25 -7.69 20.57
CA PHE A 259 3.53 -9.12 20.73
C PHE A 259 4.03 -9.76 19.41
N ARG A 260 3.34 -9.50 18.29
CA ARG A 260 3.69 -10.07 16.98
C ARG A 260 5.00 -9.53 16.43
N ASN A 261 5.33 -8.28 16.71
CA ASN A 261 6.51 -7.60 16.16
C ASN A 261 7.75 -7.71 17.06
N ARG A 262 7.77 -8.61 18.05
CA ARG A 262 8.94 -8.82 18.94
C ARG A 262 10.21 -9.22 18.19
N SER A 263 10.08 -9.86 17.03
CA SER A 263 11.20 -10.26 16.16
C SER A 263 11.72 -9.15 15.26
N PHE A 264 11.05 -7.99 15.21
CA PHE A 264 11.47 -6.81 14.43
C PHE A 264 12.22 -5.76 15.30
N LYS A 265 12.52 -6.10 16.55
CA LYS A 265 13.34 -5.26 17.44
C LYS A 265 14.81 -5.66 17.38
#